data_0b745bc112c691f52238f8d7ddc78be7
#
_entry.id   0b745bc112c691f52238f8d7ddc78be7
#
_cell.length_a   1.000
_cell.length_b   1.000
_cell.length_c   1.000
_cell.angle_alpha   90.00
_cell.angle_beta   90.00
_cell.angle_gamma   90.00
#
_symmetry.space_group_name_H-M   'P 1'
#
loop_
_entity.id
_entity.type
_entity.pdbx_description
1 polymer ?
#
loop_
_entity_poly.entity_id
_entity_poly.type
_entity_poly.pdbx_seq_one_letter_code
_entity_poly.pdbx_strand_id
1 'polypeptide(L)'
;KTRSQKTELLEKYKDILKNKTGYLLVNSDKIDTATVTKLKVQLKDVDANFAVVKNSIFKVALQDTEQPLQTQEIDGPTAIIYFEQDPTGPAKLVKETQKTSKLLDAKGGVFEGEFLSAERVMQLADIPSKEVLLSKLLGSMSAPLSGFMNAITGNVRGLTMVLKGISEKKA
;
A
#
# COMPACT_ATOMS: atom_id res chain seq x y z
N LYS A 1 22.81 20.93 -13.67
CA LYS A 1 21.50 21.49 -14.03
C LYS A 1 21.53 23.01 -13.80
N THR A 2 21.00 23.76 -14.74
CA THR A 2 20.93 25.23 -14.73
C THR A 2 19.97 25.70 -13.63
N ARG A 3 20.07 26.98 -13.21
CA ARG A 3 19.23 27.55 -12.14
C ARG A 3 17.73 27.47 -12.50
N SER A 4 17.37 27.75 -13.75
CA SER A 4 15.99 27.61 -14.27
C SER A 4 15.45 26.18 -14.15
N GLN A 5 16.23 25.16 -14.53
CA GLN A 5 15.85 23.76 -14.40
C GLN A 5 15.67 23.30 -12.94
N LYS A 6 16.38 23.93 -12.00
CA LYS A 6 16.20 23.64 -10.57
C LYS A 6 14.89 24.23 -10.06
N THR A 7 14.54 25.44 -10.51
CA THR A 7 13.26 26.09 -10.16
C THR A 7 12.06 25.32 -10.69
N GLU A 8 12.10 24.89 -11.95
CA GLU A 8 11.04 24.05 -12.55
C GLU A 8 10.85 22.70 -11.79
N LEU A 9 11.96 22.07 -11.37
CA LEU A 9 11.88 20.83 -10.58
C LEU A 9 11.32 21.09 -9.18
N LEU A 10 11.65 22.23 -8.57
CA LEU A 10 11.15 22.62 -7.26
C LEU A 10 9.64 22.87 -7.33
N GLU A 11 9.16 23.55 -8.36
CA GLU A 11 7.73 23.77 -8.60
C GLU A 11 7.00 22.43 -8.79
N LYS A 12 7.52 21.53 -9.63
CA LYS A 12 6.95 20.19 -9.80
C LYS A 12 6.87 19.39 -8.48
N TYR A 13 7.90 19.47 -7.64
CA TYR A 13 7.88 18.80 -6.34
C TYR A 13 6.88 19.44 -5.39
N LYS A 14 6.75 20.77 -5.39
CA LYS A 14 5.73 21.48 -4.62
C LYS A 14 4.30 21.11 -5.07
N ASP A 15 4.07 20.99 -6.36
CA ASP A 15 2.78 20.57 -6.90
C ASP A 15 2.44 19.12 -6.48
N ILE A 16 3.41 18.21 -6.50
CA ILE A 16 3.22 16.84 -6.01
C ILE A 16 2.88 16.83 -4.53
N LEU A 17 3.62 17.61 -3.72
CA LEU A 17 3.43 17.67 -2.27
C LEU A 17 2.11 18.33 -1.85
N LYS A 18 1.57 19.28 -2.65
CA LYS A 18 0.32 19.99 -2.36
C LYS A 18 -0.92 19.27 -2.88
N ASN A 19 -0.83 18.66 -4.07
CA ASN A 19 -2.00 18.14 -4.78
C ASN A 19 -2.25 16.65 -4.49
N LYS A 20 -1.30 15.94 -3.86
CA LYS A 20 -1.41 14.50 -3.61
C LYS A 20 -1.64 14.23 -2.13
N THR A 21 -2.49 13.24 -1.85
CA THR A 21 -2.89 12.87 -0.48
C THR A 21 -1.74 12.27 0.32
N GLY A 22 -0.79 11.64 -0.37
CA GLY A 22 0.38 11.08 0.30
C GLY A 22 1.49 10.64 -0.66
N TYR A 23 2.64 10.36 -0.08
CA TYR A 23 3.79 9.84 -0.79
C TYR A 23 4.62 8.90 0.09
N LEU A 24 5.21 7.89 -0.54
CA LEU A 24 6.15 6.96 0.09
C LEU A 24 7.56 7.26 -0.41
N LEU A 25 8.52 7.21 0.49
CA LEU A 25 9.93 7.31 0.21
C LEU A 25 10.53 5.91 0.12
N VAL A 26 11.17 5.61 -0.98
CA VAL A 26 11.83 4.33 -1.22
C VAL A 26 13.29 4.55 -1.60
N ASN A 27 14.13 3.62 -1.19
CA ASN A 27 15.52 3.57 -1.63
C ASN A 27 15.55 3.10 -3.10
N SER A 28 16.25 3.83 -3.96
CA SER A 28 16.42 3.47 -5.38
C SER A 28 17.85 3.05 -5.71
N ASP A 29 18.63 2.58 -4.70
CA ASP A 29 20.00 2.15 -4.94
C ASP A 29 20.01 0.80 -5.68
N LYS A 30 20.81 0.72 -6.76
CA LYS A 30 21.07 -0.51 -7.54
C LYS A 30 19.84 -1.19 -8.15
N ILE A 31 18.70 -0.50 -8.29
CA ILE A 31 17.51 -1.07 -8.91
C ILE A 31 17.72 -1.15 -10.42
N ASP A 32 17.46 -2.33 -11.00
CA ASP A 32 17.50 -2.53 -12.44
C ASP A 32 16.38 -1.74 -13.15
N THR A 33 16.73 -1.15 -14.31
CA THR A 33 15.80 -0.36 -15.13
C THR A 33 14.57 -1.16 -15.55
N ALA A 34 14.74 -2.47 -15.80
CA ALA A 34 13.63 -3.36 -16.14
C ALA A 34 12.63 -3.48 -14.98
N THR A 35 13.11 -3.61 -13.74
CA THR A 35 12.27 -3.65 -12.52
C THR A 35 11.55 -2.33 -12.30
N VAL A 36 12.23 -1.20 -12.48
CA VAL A 36 11.61 0.14 -12.39
C VAL A 36 10.49 0.32 -13.41
N THR A 37 10.71 -0.16 -14.64
CA THR A 37 9.70 -0.05 -15.71
C THR A 37 8.46 -0.89 -15.39
N LYS A 38 8.64 -2.14 -14.93
CA LYS A 38 7.53 -3.00 -14.49
C LYS A 38 6.78 -2.38 -13.32
N LEU A 39 7.49 -1.88 -12.31
CA LEU A 39 6.92 -1.22 -11.15
C LEU A 39 6.12 0.03 -11.53
N LYS A 40 6.61 0.84 -12.48
CA LYS A 40 5.87 2.00 -13.00
C LYS A 40 4.56 1.62 -13.69
N VAL A 41 4.53 0.51 -14.41
CA VAL A 41 3.30 0.02 -15.06
C VAL A 41 2.31 -0.41 -13.98
N GLN A 42 2.73 -1.23 -13.03
CA GLN A 42 1.88 -1.71 -11.94
C GLN A 42 1.37 -0.58 -11.04
N LEU A 43 2.20 0.44 -10.78
CA LEU A 43 1.78 1.60 -10.00
C LEU A 43 0.71 2.43 -10.71
N LYS A 44 0.74 2.51 -12.05
CA LYS A 44 -0.33 3.19 -12.81
C LYS A 44 -1.69 2.51 -12.66
N ASP A 45 -1.72 1.19 -12.52
CA ASP A 45 -2.96 0.42 -12.32
C ASP A 45 -3.62 0.70 -10.95
N VAL A 46 -2.86 1.27 -10.01
CA VAL A 46 -3.32 1.66 -8.67
C VAL A 46 -3.26 3.19 -8.45
N ASP A 47 -3.36 3.98 -9.52
CA ASP A 47 -3.35 5.45 -9.51
C ASP A 47 -2.16 6.06 -8.75
N ALA A 48 -1.04 5.37 -8.76
CA ALA A 48 0.21 5.83 -8.17
C ALA A 48 1.29 6.05 -9.22
N ASN A 49 2.19 6.97 -8.95
CA ASN A 49 3.28 7.31 -9.84
C ASN A 49 4.63 7.22 -9.13
N PHE A 50 5.65 6.79 -9.85
CA PHE A 50 7.03 6.67 -9.37
C PHE A 50 7.92 7.74 -9.98
N ALA A 51 8.63 8.49 -9.16
CA ALA A 51 9.59 9.50 -9.59
C ALA A 51 10.87 9.43 -8.76
N VAL A 52 12.01 9.46 -9.44
CA VAL A 52 13.32 9.60 -8.76
C VAL A 52 13.56 11.08 -8.47
N VAL A 53 13.84 11.41 -7.23
CA VAL A 53 14.02 12.78 -6.79
C VAL A 53 15.49 13.13 -6.57
N LYS A 54 15.78 14.41 -6.72
CA LYS A 54 17.07 14.96 -6.31
C LYS A 54 16.96 15.46 -4.87
N ASN A 55 17.61 14.76 -3.93
CA ASN A 55 17.50 15.02 -2.49
C ASN A 55 17.68 16.49 -2.11
N SER A 56 18.67 17.18 -2.68
CA SER A 56 18.95 18.59 -2.35
C SER A 56 17.80 19.54 -2.71
N ILE A 57 17.07 19.29 -3.81
CA ILE A 57 15.92 20.12 -4.23
C ILE A 57 14.68 19.68 -3.47
N PHE A 58 14.53 18.38 -3.22
CA PHE A 58 13.41 17.83 -2.48
C PHE A 58 13.39 18.27 -1.01
N LYS A 59 14.57 18.34 -0.36
CA LYS A 59 14.71 18.90 1.00
C LYS A 59 14.22 20.35 1.08
N VAL A 60 14.54 21.17 0.08
CA VAL A 60 14.05 22.57 0.02
C VAL A 60 12.55 22.62 -0.18
N ALA A 61 12.00 21.77 -1.07
CA ALA A 61 10.55 21.69 -1.31
C ALA A 61 9.77 21.29 -0.05
N LEU A 62 10.33 20.39 0.77
CA LEU A 62 9.74 19.96 2.04
C LEU A 62 9.74 21.08 3.08
N GLN A 63 10.84 21.84 3.19
CA GLN A 63 10.92 22.99 4.10
C GLN A 63 9.91 24.08 3.75
N ASP A 64 9.74 24.33 2.44
CA ASP A 64 8.78 25.34 1.95
C ASP A 64 7.30 24.89 2.14
N THR A 65 7.03 23.60 2.30
CA THR A 65 5.67 23.04 2.46
C THR A 65 5.33 22.62 3.90
N GLU A 66 6.22 22.88 4.87
CA GLU A 66 6.04 22.54 6.30
C GLU A 66 5.63 21.07 6.55
N GLN A 67 6.16 20.16 5.73
CA GLN A 67 5.83 18.74 5.86
C GLN A 67 6.55 18.10 7.06
N PRO A 68 5.91 17.17 7.79
CA PRO A 68 6.43 16.57 9.02
C PRO A 68 7.61 15.59 8.83
N LEU A 69 8.28 15.63 7.69
CA LEU A 69 9.39 14.73 7.36
C LEU A 69 10.70 15.21 7.98
N GLN A 70 11.37 14.32 8.70
CA GLN A 70 12.71 14.58 9.20
C GLN A 70 13.73 14.45 8.06
N THR A 71 14.63 15.44 7.96
CA THR A 71 15.65 15.53 6.90
C THR A 71 16.61 14.33 6.89
N GLN A 72 16.68 13.57 7.99
CA GLN A 72 17.55 12.40 8.16
C GLN A 72 17.11 11.18 7.30
N GLU A 73 15.83 11.10 6.91
CA GLU A 73 15.32 9.97 6.14
C GLU A 73 15.58 10.08 4.64
N ILE A 74 16.07 11.24 4.19
CA ILE A 74 16.38 11.50 2.78
C ILE A 74 17.89 11.35 2.53
N ASP A 75 18.50 10.29 3.06
CA ASP A 75 19.90 9.97 2.78
C ASP A 75 20.03 8.92 1.69
N GLY A 76 21.01 9.10 0.79
CA GLY A 76 21.25 8.21 -0.35
C GLY A 76 20.25 8.38 -1.50
N PRO A 77 20.30 7.50 -2.51
CA PRO A 77 19.42 7.56 -3.67
C PRO A 77 17.97 7.31 -3.25
N THR A 78 17.12 8.32 -3.46
CA THR A 78 15.72 8.30 -3.01
C THR A 78 14.80 8.47 -4.19
N ALA A 79 13.76 7.63 -4.26
CA ALA A 79 12.63 7.80 -5.15
C ALA A 79 11.36 8.02 -4.32
N ILE A 80 10.40 8.71 -4.91
CA ILE A 80 9.08 8.92 -4.32
C ILE A 80 8.03 8.17 -5.12
N ILE A 81 7.09 7.57 -4.41
CA ILE A 81 5.86 7.02 -4.97
C ILE A 81 4.74 7.88 -4.41
N TYR A 82 4.06 8.64 -5.26
CA TYR A 82 2.95 9.48 -4.86
C TYR A 82 1.63 8.93 -5.39
N PHE A 83 0.56 9.09 -4.60
CA PHE A 83 -0.77 8.54 -4.88
C PHE A 83 -1.86 9.53 -4.46
N GLU A 84 -3.07 9.31 -4.98
CA GLU A 84 -4.21 10.22 -4.75
C GLU A 84 -5.18 9.72 -3.70
N GLN A 85 -5.46 8.42 -3.64
CA GLN A 85 -6.53 7.89 -2.78
C GLN A 85 -6.03 6.86 -1.78
N ASP A 86 -5.49 5.72 -2.24
CA ASP A 86 -5.20 4.58 -1.40
C ASP A 86 -3.69 4.38 -1.17
N PRO A 87 -3.19 4.42 0.07
CA PRO A 87 -1.80 4.12 0.38
C PRO A 87 -1.47 2.62 0.31
N THR A 88 -2.49 1.75 0.43
CA THR A 88 -2.31 0.29 0.55
C THR A 88 -1.84 -0.36 -0.75
N GLY A 89 -2.34 0.10 -1.90
CA GLY A 89 -1.93 -0.40 -3.21
C GLY A 89 -0.44 -0.23 -3.47
N PRO A 90 0.08 1.01 -3.44
CA PRO A 90 1.50 1.29 -3.59
C PRO A 90 2.39 0.60 -2.56
N ALA A 91 1.95 0.54 -1.27
CA ALA A 91 2.71 -0.13 -0.22
C ALA A 91 2.86 -1.64 -0.46
N LYS A 92 1.81 -2.32 -0.98
CA LYS A 92 1.89 -3.73 -1.37
C LYS A 92 2.88 -3.97 -2.49
N LEU A 93 2.84 -3.15 -3.54
CA LEU A 93 3.76 -3.27 -4.66
C LEU A 93 5.22 -3.05 -4.24
N VAL A 94 5.47 -2.11 -3.32
CA VAL A 94 6.78 -1.91 -2.71
C VAL A 94 7.22 -3.17 -1.96
N LYS A 95 6.36 -3.76 -1.13
CA LYS A 95 6.65 -4.97 -0.36
C LYS A 95 6.90 -6.19 -1.26
N GLU A 96 6.12 -6.37 -2.32
CA GLU A 96 6.31 -7.44 -3.30
C GLU A 96 7.62 -7.29 -4.07
N THR A 97 7.92 -6.05 -4.50
CA THR A 97 9.17 -5.76 -5.19
C THR A 97 10.37 -5.93 -4.25
N GLN A 98 10.25 -5.58 -2.98
CA GLN A 98 11.27 -5.82 -1.96
C GLN A 98 11.55 -7.32 -1.79
N LYS A 99 10.51 -8.16 -1.74
CA LYS A 99 10.65 -9.62 -1.66
C LYS A 99 11.37 -10.20 -2.89
N THR A 100 11.06 -9.66 -4.08
CA THR A 100 11.60 -10.16 -5.35
C THR A 100 13.03 -9.68 -5.59
N SER A 101 13.31 -8.41 -5.33
CA SER A 101 14.59 -7.77 -5.72
C SER A 101 15.50 -7.45 -4.54
N LYS A 102 15.01 -7.47 -3.28
CA LYS A 102 15.74 -7.07 -2.05
C LYS A 102 16.47 -5.73 -2.12
N LEU A 103 16.17 -4.92 -3.13
CA LEU A 103 16.88 -3.68 -3.47
C LEU A 103 16.01 -2.43 -3.24
N LEU A 104 14.70 -2.63 -3.01
CA LEU A 104 13.74 -1.55 -2.84
C LEU A 104 13.28 -1.52 -1.39
N ASP A 105 13.94 -0.71 -0.57
CA ASP A 105 13.59 -0.56 0.83
C ASP A 105 12.74 0.69 1.03
N ALA A 106 11.63 0.55 1.77
CA ALA A 106 10.85 1.69 2.23
C ALA A 106 11.64 2.44 3.31
N LYS A 107 11.81 3.74 3.13
CA LYS A 107 12.44 4.64 4.13
C LYS A 107 11.40 5.25 5.05
N GLY A 108 10.18 5.43 4.57
CA GLY A 108 9.08 6.06 5.26
C GLY A 108 8.10 6.67 4.26
N GLY A 109 7.23 7.51 4.75
CA GLY A 109 6.28 8.22 3.91
C GLY A 109 5.50 9.28 4.67
N VAL A 110 4.65 9.98 3.96
CA VAL A 110 3.66 10.88 4.55
C VAL A 110 2.30 10.53 3.97
N PHE A 111 1.31 10.43 4.82
CA PHE A 111 -0.07 10.21 4.44
C PHE A 111 -0.98 11.10 5.29
N GLU A 112 -1.84 11.88 4.64
CA GLU A 112 -2.75 12.85 5.30
C GLU A 112 -2.05 13.81 6.28
N GLY A 113 -0.80 14.17 5.99
CA GLY A 113 0.00 15.06 6.83
C GLY A 113 0.66 14.38 8.03
N GLU A 114 0.49 13.07 8.23
CA GLU A 114 1.18 12.30 9.25
C GLU A 114 2.42 11.60 8.68
N PHE A 115 3.49 11.62 9.43
CA PHE A 115 4.70 10.88 9.08
C PHE A 115 4.55 9.39 9.42
N LEU A 116 4.87 8.56 8.45
CA LEU A 116 4.89 7.10 8.56
C LEU A 116 6.33 6.59 8.52
N SER A 117 6.75 5.91 9.57
CA SER A 117 8.04 5.22 9.57
C SER A 117 8.04 4.05 8.57
N ALA A 118 9.24 3.56 8.22
CA ALA A 118 9.40 2.40 7.34
C ALA A 118 8.59 1.18 7.82
N GLU A 119 8.55 0.93 9.13
CA GLU A 119 7.77 -0.16 9.73
C GLU A 119 6.26 0.00 9.51
N ARG A 120 5.73 1.21 9.70
CA ARG A 120 4.31 1.51 9.46
C ARG A 120 3.94 1.39 7.97
N VAL A 121 4.82 1.79 7.07
CA VAL A 121 4.63 1.58 5.62
C VAL A 121 4.55 0.09 5.29
N MET A 122 5.37 -0.75 5.93
CA MET A 122 5.29 -2.21 5.75
C MET A 122 4.00 -2.81 6.34
N GLN A 123 3.51 -2.29 7.47
CA GLN A 123 2.21 -2.69 8.04
C GLN A 123 1.04 -2.29 7.12
N LEU A 124 1.10 -1.11 6.48
CA LEU A 124 0.11 -0.71 5.47
C LEU A 124 0.03 -1.70 4.30
N ALA A 125 1.15 -2.28 3.90
CA ALA A 125 1.17 -3.30 2.85
C ALA A 125 0.45 -4.59 3.24
N ASP A 126 0.26 -4.89 4.52
CA ASP A 126 -0.48 -6.05 5.01
C ASP A 126 -2.01 -5.80 5.07
N ILE A 127 -2.43 -4.56 4.97
CA ILE A 127 -3.85 -4.20 4.97
C ILE A 127 -4.47 -4.56 3.61
N PRO A 128 -5.58 -5.34 3.59
CA PRO A 128 -6.30 -5.61 2.35
C PRO A 128 -6.87 -4.35 1.70
N SER A 129 -7.23 -4.45 0.42
CA SER A 129 -7.92 -3.34 -0.27
C SER A 129 -9.25 -2.99 0.42
N LYS A 130 -9.72 -1.76 0.20
CA LYS A 130 -10.98 -1.25 0.76
C LYS A 130 -12.17 -2.20 0.52
N GLU A 131 -12.25 -2.79 -0.66
CA GLU A 131 -13.31 -3.75 -1.02
C GLU A 131 -13.25 -5.02 -0.17
N VAL A 132 -12.05 -5.56 0.05
CA VAL A 132 -11.84 -6.74 0.90
C VAL A 132 -12.13 -6.42 2.37
N LEU A 133 -11.78 -5.21 2.83
CA LEU A 133 -12.11 -4.76 4.19
C LEU A 133 -13.62 -4.63 4.38
N LEU A 134 -14.34 -4.06 3.42
CA LEU A 134 -15.80 -3.98 3.43
C LEU A 134 -16.44 -5.37 3.42
N SER A 135 -15.93 -6.28 2.60
CA SER A 135 -16.41 -7.68 2.57
C SER A 135 -16.19 -8.38 3.90
N LYS A 136 -15.04 -8.19 4.54
CA LYS A 136 -14.76 -8.73 5.88
C LYS A 136 -15.70 -8.15 6.94
N LEU A 137 -15.97 -6.85 6.88
CA LEU A 137 -16.90 -6.17 7.78
C LEU A 137 -18.31 -6.76 7.63
N LEU A 138 -18.83 -6.86 6.40
CA LEU A 138 -20.13 -7.45 6.13
C LEU A 138 -20.17 -8.91 6.58
N GLY A 139 -19.10 -9.67 6.34
CA GLY A 139 -18.97 -11.05 6.81
C GLY A 139 -19.02 -11.16 8.34
N SER A 140 -18.32 -10.28 9.05
CA SER A 140 -18.31 -10.28 10.52
C SER A 140 -19.67 -9.90 11.11
N MET A 141 -20.42 -9.00 10.46
CA MET A 141 -21.80 -8.66 10.87
C MET A 141 -22.78 -9.79 10.60
N SER A 142 -22.57 -10.55 9.53
CA SER A 142 -23.44 -11.68 9.17
C SER A 142 -23.11 -12.97 9.91
N ALA A 143 -21.88 -13.11 10.42
CA ALA A 143 -21.40 -14.31 11.09
C ALA A 143 -22.27 -14.74 12.31
N PRO A 144 -22.69 -13.84 13.22
CA PRO A 144 -23.55 -14.22 14.35
C PRO A 144 -24.90 -14.80 13.89
N LEU A 145 -25.50 -14.20 12.86
CA LEU A 145 -26.78 -14.65 12.31
C LEU A 145 -26.64 -16.04 11.65
N SER A 146 -25.61 -16.21 10.85
CA SER A 146 -25.28 -17.50 10.23
C SER A 146 -24.95 -18.57 11.27
N GLY A 147 -24.23 -18.21 12.32
CA GLY A 147 -23.92 -19.10 13.45
C GLY A 147 -25.19 -19.56 14.17
N PHE A 148 -26.11 -18.64 14.45
CA PHE A 148 -27.40 -18.95 15.05
C PHE A 148 -28.25 -19.89 14.17
N MET A 149 -28.36 -19.59 12.88
CA MET A 149 -29.06 -20.43 11.92
C MET A 149 -28.43 -21.85 11.85
N ASN A 150 -27.11 -21.94 11.83
CA ASN A 150 -26.42 -23.21 11.84
C ASN A 150 -26.65 -24.03 13.14
N ALA A 151 -26.72 -23.36 14.29
CA ALA A 151 -27.00 -24.00 15.56
C ALA A 151 -28.42 -24.62 15.59
N ILE A 152 -29.43 -23.91 15.06
CA ILE A 152 -30.81 -24.42 14.96
C ILE A 152 -30.92 -25.57 13.96
N THR A 153 -30.34 -25.38 12.78
CA THR A 153 -30.49 -26.37 11.70
C THR A 153 -29.49 -27.53 11.80
N GLY A 154 -28.42 -27.40 12.57
CA GLY A 154 -27.36 -28.38 12.69
C GLY A 154 -27.85 -29.74 13.23
N ASN A 155 -28.71 -29.72 14.25
CA ASN A 155 -29.29 -30.95 14.83
C ASN A 155 -30.17 -31.68 13.82
N VAL A 156 -30.95 -30.96 13.03
CA VAL A 156 -31.81 -31.56 11.99
C VAL A 156 -30.99 -32.15 10.85
N ARG A 157 -29.95 -31.44 10.43
CA ARG A 157 -29.00 -31.95 9.41
C ARG A 157 -28.26 -33.19 9.89
N GLY A 158 -27.81 -33.21 11.15
CA GLY A 158 -27.18 -34.39 11.76
C GLY A 158 -28.09 -35.63 11.72
N LEU A 159 -29.37 -35.46 12.09
CA LEU A 159 -30.36 -36.55 12.03
C LEU A 159 -30.57 -37.06 10.60
N THR A 160 -30.70 -36.13 9.65
CA THR A 160 -30.90 -36.55 8.22
C THR A 160 -29.66 -37.26 7.66
N MET A 161 -28.44 -36.86 8.04
CA MET A 161 -27.22 -37.57 7.64
C MET A 161 -27.16 -38.99 8.20
N VAL A 162 -27.53 -39.18 9.47
CA VAL A 162 -27.56 -40.52 10.10
C VAL A 162 -28.60 -41.42 9.41
N LEU A 163 -29.80 -40.90 9.17
CA LEU A 163 -30.85 -41.64 8.47
C LEU A 163 -30.44 -42.05 7.04
N LYS A 164 -29.79 -41.12 6.31
CA LYS A 164 -29.26 -41.41 4.99
C LYS A 164 -28.17 -42.48 5.04
N GLY A 165 -27.23 -42.40 5.98
CA GLY A 165 -26.19 -43.40 6.15
C GLY A 165 -26.72 -44.80 6.53
N ILE A 166 -27.83 -44.87 7.30
CA ILE A 166 -28.52 -46.15 7.59
C ILE A 166 -29.21 -46.71 6.34
N SER A 167 -29.84 -45.86 5.55
CA SER A 167 -30.47 -46.24 4.29
C SER A 167 -29.46 -46.81 3.29
N GLU A 168 -28.31 -46.17 3.13
CA GLU A 168 -27.23 -46.62 2.24
C GLU A 168 -26.56 -47.93 2.70
N LYS A 169 -26.56 -48.23 3.99
CA LYS A 169 -26.02 -49.49 4.52
C LYS A 169 -27.02 -50.68 4.42
N LYS A 170 -28.31 -50.40 4.25
CA LYS A 170 -29.34 -51.42 4.11
C LYS A 170 -29.72 -51.75 2.64
N ALA A 171 -29.24 -50.90 1.71
CA ALA A 171 -29.33 -51.17 0.27
C ALA A 171 -28.04 -51.86 -0.20
#